data_71334be1bacb5d8decceff1ab105cb5b
#
_entry.id   71334be1bacb5d8decceff1ab105cb5b
#
_cell.length_a   1.000
_cell.length_b   1.000
_cell.length_c   1.000
_cell.angle_alpha   90.00
_cell.angle_beta   90.00
_cell.angle_gamma   90.00
#
_symmetry.space_group_name_H-M   'P 1'
#
loop_
_entity.id
_entity.type
_entity.pdbx_description
1 polymer ?
#
loop_
_entity_poly.entity_id
_entity_poly.type
_entity_poly.pdbx_seq_one_letter_code
_entity_poly.pdbx_strand_id
1 'polypeptide(L)'
;MEPVAEVPAGERGGRAGQRGRYGIDGGFAGLAVCGGIEAGLAGTAAWAVRHRRPAVAALAGAGGALVAGSAASYLYSTGPGKRAIWAQLLDELGLRGDEHVLDVGCGRGAVLMLAARRLPAGRAVGADVWRRRDQSGNSRAAAARNAAAEGVRDRVELVDADARDLPFASASFDLVVSSLALSNIREAGGRAQALREAVRVLRPGGRLRIADDGAGRYAAVLRDAGCTDVAVRQLDWRTWYGIPGHHLPLVAAARPAGGWNGVSKGTPE
;
A
#
# COMPACT_ATOMS: atom_id res chain seq x y z
N MET A 1 -50.24 24.28 11.07
CA MET A 1 -48.83 24.65 11.33
C MET A 1 -48.25 23.44 12.05
N GLU A 2 -47.80 22.46 11.25
CA GLU A 2 -47.19 21.21 11.75
C GLU A 2 -45.71 21.45 12.06
N PRO A 3 -45.15 20.81 13.11
CA PRO A 3 -43.77 20.98 13.45
C PRO A 3 -42.87 20.18 12.48
N VAL A 4 -41.83 20.86 11.97
CA VAL A 4 -40.76 20.29 11.17
C VAL A 4 -39.96 19.30 12.05
N ALA A 5 -39.90 18.04 11.62
CA ALA A 5 -39.10 17.01 12.28
C ALA A 5 -37.59 17.35 12.18
N GLU A 6 -36.94 17.46 13.33
CA GLU A 6 -35.48 17.58 13.43
C GLU A 6 -34.84 16.30 12.87
N VAL A 7 -33.95 16.49 11.88
CA VAL A 7 -33.06 15.45 11.38
C VAL A 7 -31.96 15.22 12.45
N PRO A 8 -31.78 13.98 12.97
CA PRO A 8 -30.73 13.76 13.94
C PRO A 8 -29.35 13.94 13.29
N ALA A 9 -28.52 14.75 13.97
CA ALA A 9 -27.12 15.00 13.61
C ALA A 9 -26.37 13.66 13.46
N GLY A 10 -25.84 13.42 12.27
CA GLY A 10 -25.09 12.23 11.93
C GLY A 10 -24.02 11.91 12.94
N GLU A 11 -24.03 10.70 13.44
CA GLU A 11 -22.97 10.11 14.26
C GLU A 11 -21.64 10.27 13.54
N ARG A 12 -20.77 11.07 14.08
CA ARG A 12 -19.36 11.17 13.67
C ARG A 12 -18.75 9.80 13.87
N GLY A 13 -18.41 9.14 12.74
CA GLY A 13 -17.91 7.79 12.67
C GLY A 13 -16.81 7.53 13.69
N GLY A 14 -17.17 6.78 14.71
CA GLY A 14 -16.23 6.19 15.65
C GLY A 14 -15.18 5.40 14.85
N ARG A 15 -13.91 5.51 15.23
CA ARG A 15 -12.81 4.69 14.71
C ARG A 15 -13.16 3.21 14.87
N ALA A 16 -13.84 2.64 13.89
CA ALA A 16 -14.10 1.20 13.85
C ALA A 16 -12.73 0.51 13.83
N GLY A 17 -12.40 -0.22 14.89
CA GLY A 17 -11.16 -0.94 15.02
C GLY A 17 -10.95 -1.88 13.80
N GLN A 18 -9.71 -2.11 13.44
CA GLN A 18 -9.33 -3.03 12.37
C GLN A 18 -9.94 -4.42 12.62
N ARG A 19 -10.72 -4.93 11.68
CA ARG A 19 -11.30 -6.29 11.72
C ARG A 19 -10.58 -7.25 10.77
N GLY A 20 -9.96 -6.75 9.69
CA GLY A 20 -9.24 -7.53 8.70
C GLY A 20 -7.83 -7.92 9.14
N ARG A 21 -7.32 -9.01 8.54
CA ARG A 21 -5.95 -9.53 8.74
C ARG A 21 -5.15 -9.34 7.46
N TYR A 22 -4.22 -8.37 7.42
CA TYR A 22 -3.59 -7.94 6.19
C TYR A 22 -2.22 -8.58 5.89
N GLY A 23 -1.67 -9.37 6.81
CA GLY A 23 -0.38 -10.03 6.62
C GLY A 23 0.82 -9.09 6.75
N ILE A 24 1.98 -9.59 6.34
CA ILE A 24 3.27 -8.90 6.41
C ILE A 24 3.82 -8.81 4.98
N ASP A 25 4.20 -7.61 4.54
CA ASP A 25 4.80 -7.37 3.23
C ASP A 25 6.15 -8.08 3.14
N GLY A 26 6.52 -8.64 1.97
CA GLY A 26 7.76 -9.41 1.81
C GLY A 26 7.81 -10.74 2.58
N GLY A 27 6.74 -11.14 3.25
CA GLY A 27 6.65 -12.39 4.01
C GLY A 27 7.47 -12.40 5.30
N PHE A 28 7.85 -13.59 5.77
CA PHE A 28 8.53 -13.78 7.06
C PHE A 28 10.06 -13.90 6.96
N ALA A 29 10.64 -13.89 5.77
CA ALA A 29 12.08 -14.16 5.60
C ALA A 29 12.97 -13.16 6.36
N GLY A 30 12.66 -11.87 6.28
CA GLY A 30 13.39 -10.83 7.01
C GLY A 30 13.31 -10.99 8.53
N LEU A 31 12.12 -11.33 9.05
CA LEU A 31 11.94 -11.58 10.48
C LEU A 31 12.69 -12.84 10.97
N ALA A 32 12.77 -13.88 10.14
CA ALA A 32 13.54 -15.09 10.47
C ALA A 32 15.04 -14.77 10.56
N VAL A 33 15.57 -13.92 9.67
CA VAL A 33 16.96 -13.44 9.74
C VAL A 33 17.19 -12.63 11.03
N CYS A 34 16.31 -11.71 11.37
CA CYS A 34 16.37 -10.95 12.62
C CYS A 34 16.39 -11.89 13.84
N GLY A 35 15.50 -12.89 13.87
CA GLY A 35 15.47 -13.89 14.95
C GLY A 35 16.75 -14.69 15.09
N GLY A 36 17.39 -15.07 13.98
CA GLY A 36 18.70 -15.76 13.99
C GLY A 36 19.82 -14.87 14.56
N ILE A 37 19.87 -13.60 14.15
CA ILE A 37 20.82 -12.61 14.67
C ILE A 37 20.59 -12.39 16.17
N GLU A 38 19.34 -12.22 16.61
CA GLU A 38 18.98 -12.08 18.02
C GLU A 38 19.45 -13.26 18.86
N ALA A 39 19.21 -14.47 18.42
CA ALA A 39 19.66 -15.67 19.12
C ALA A 39 21.19 -15.71 19.26
N GLY A 40 21.93 -15.34 18.21
CA GLY A 40 23.39 -15.23 18.23
C GLY A 40 23.90 -14.17 19.22
N LEU A 41 23.29 -13.00 19.22
CA LEU A 41 23.64 -11.89 20.15
C LEU A 41 23.33 -12.26 21.61
N ALA A 42 22.19 -12.89 21.87
CA ALA A 42 21.81 -13.36 23.20
C ALA A 42 22.79 -14.42 23.71
N GLY A 43 23.17 -15.37 22.87
CA GLY A 43 24.20 -16.37 23.17
C GLY A 43 25.56 -15.74 23.50
N THR A 44 25.97 -14.74 22.69
CA THR A 44 27.21 -13.96 22.91
C THR A 44 27.19 -13.21 24.23
N ALA A 45 26.06 -12.54 24.53
CA ALA A 45 25.88 -11.81 25.79
C ALA A 45 25.96 -12.76 27.01
N ALA A 46 25.27 -13.91 26.96
CA ALA A 46 25.27 -14.88 28.02
C ALA A 46 26.69 -15.49 28.24
N TRP A 47 27.40 -15.81 27.16
CA TRP A 47 28.79 -16.25 27.22
C TRP A 47 29.69 -15.17 27.85
N ALA A 48 29.56 -13.91 27.42
CA ALA A 48 30.38 -12.81 27.91
C ALA A 48 30.14 -12.53 29.41
N VAL A 49 28.90 -12.62 29.88
CA VAL A 49 28.59 -12.53 31.33
C VAL A 49 29.25 -13.65 32.10
N ARG A 50 29.15 -14.90 31.62
CA ARG A 50 29.77 -16.06 32.26
C ARG A 50 31.31 -15.94 32.34
N HIS A 51 31.94 -15.35 31.36
CA HIS A 51 33.38 -15.16 31.28
C HIS A 51 33.86 -13.80 31.79
N ARG A 52 32.99 -13.06 32.49
CA ARG A 52 33.28 -11.73 33.10
C ARG A 52 33.82 -10.71 32.09
N ARG A 53 33.21 -10.66 30.90
CA ARG A 53 33.55 -9.72 29.82
C ARG A 53 32.45 -8.67 29.66
N PRO A 54 32.33 -7.68 30.56
CA PRO A 54 31.16 -6.77 30.62
C PRO A 54 31.03 -5.93 29.34
N ALA A 55 32.10 -5.48 28.73
CA ALA A 55 32.04 -4.70 27.48
C ALA A 55 31.44 -5.51 26.32
N VAL A 56 31.81 -6.80 26.19
CA VAL A 56 31.26 -7.68 25.15
C VAL A 56 29.77 -7.95 25.42
N ALA A 57 29.38 -8.16 26.68
CA ALA A 57 27.98 -8.34 27.06
C ALA A 57 27.15 -7.11 26.73
N ALA A 58 27.67 -5.92 27.04
CA ALA A 58 26.99 -4.64 26.75
C ALA A 58 26.83 -4.42 25.22
N LEU A 59 27.88 -4.67 24.44
CA LEU A 59 27.82 -4.54 22.98
C LEU A 59 26.83 -5.52 22.34
N ALA A 60 26.84 -6.78 22.81
CA ALA A 60 25.89 -7.79 22.30
C ALA A 60 24.44 -7.43 22.70
N GLY A 61 24.22 -6.93 23.91
CA GLY A 61 22.90 -6.46 24.34
C GLY A 61 22.41 -5.24 23.55
N ALA A 62 23.30 -4.28 23.29
CA ALA A 62 22.96 -3.12 22.46
C ALA A 62 22.64 -3.54 21.01
N GLY A 63 23.41 -4.46 20.43
CA GLY A 63 23.14 -5.04 19.11
C GLY A 63 21.78 -5.74 19.06
N GLY A 64 21.45 -6.54 20.07
CA GLY A 64 20.13 -7.17 20.20
C GLY A 64 19.00 -6.13 20.27
N ALA A 65 19.13 -5.11 21.10
CA ALA A 65 18.12 -4.06 21.18
C ALA A 65 17.89 -3.35 19.84
N LEU A 66 18.94 -3.12 19.03
CA LEU A 66 18.81 -2.55 17.70
C LEU A 66 18.07 -3.47 16.75
N VAL A 67 18.39 -4.79 16.74
CA VAL A 67 17.69 -5.76 15.88
C VAL A 67 16.22 -5.89 16.28
N ALA A 68 15.92 -5.99 17.58
CA ALA A 68 14.55 -6.03 18.08
C ALA A 68 13.76 -4.77 17.71
N GLY A 69 14.37 -3.59 17.84
CA GLY A 69 13.78 -2.31 17.43
C GLY A 69 13.50 -2.26 15.93
N SER A 70 14.44 -2.77 15.11
CA SER A 70 14.28 -2.90 13.65
C SER A 70 13.11 -3.84 13.31
N ALA A 71 13.03 -5.01 13.93
CA ALA A 71 11.93 -5.95 13.71
C ALA A 71 10.58 -5.37 14.15
N ALA A 72 10.51 -4.69 15.28
CA ALA A 72 9.31 -4.01 15.76
C ALA A 72 8.86 -2.92 14.79
N SER A 73 9.79 -2.07 14.32
CA SER A 73 9.54 -1.05 13.30
C SER A 73 9.00 -1.66 12.01
N TYR A 74 9.60 -2.74 11.54
CA TYR A 74 9.14 -3.46 10.35
C TYR A 74 7.69 -3.95 10.51
N LEU A 75 7.38 -4.63 11.62
CA LEU A 75 6.03 -5.12 11.92
C LEU A 75 5.02 -3.98 12.01
N TYR A 76 5.40 -2.87 12.63
CA TYR A 76 4.57 -1.68 12.69
C TYR A 76 4.31 -1.11 11.29
N SER A 77 5.35 -0.93 10.49
CA SER A 77 5.25 -0.32 9.15
C SER A 77 4.45 -1.17 8.17
N THR A 78 4.55 -2.51 8.22
CA THR A 78 3.77 -3.40 7.34
C THR A 78 2.29 -3.50 7.72
N GLY A 79 1.92 -3.15 8.94
CA GLY A 79 0.57 -3.26 9.47
C GLY A 79 -0.06 -1.92 9.85
N PRO A 80 -0.01 -1.51 11.12
CA PRO A 80 -0.65 -0.28 11.59
C PRO A 80 -0.14 0.98 10.90
N GLY A 81 1.18 1.10 10.69
CA GLY A 81 1.83 2.24 10.06
C GLY A 81 1.36 2.47 8.64
N LYS A 82 1.38 1.40 7.81
CA LYS A 82 0.86 1.40 6.43
C LYS A 82 -0.59 1.89 6.37
N ARG A 83 -1.42 1.35 7.24
CA ARG A 83 -2.85 1.72 7.27
C ARG A 83 -3.07 3.16 7.70
N ALA A 84 -2.33 3.63 8.69
CA ALA A 84 -2.43 5.01 9.18
C ALA A 84 -2.00 6.02 8.10
N ILE A 85 -0.88 5.77 7.42
CA ILE A 85 -0.41 6.66 6.36
C ILE A 85 -1.35 6.65 5.15
N TRP A 86 -1.84 5.47 4.72
CA TRP A 86 -2.77 5.40 3.62
C TRP A 86 -4.15 5.97 3.94
N ALA A 87 -4.62 5.86 5.19
CA ALA A 87 -5.84 6.54 5.62
C ALA A 87 -5.68 8.07 5.46
N GLN A 88 -4.55 8.63 5.93
CA GLN A 88 -4.24 10.05 5.77
C GLN A 88 -4.15 10.44 4.28
N LEU A 89 -3.43 9.66 3.44
CA LEU A 89 -3.28 9.93 2.01
C LEU A 89 -4.64 9.96 1.27
N LEU A 90 -5.54 9.05 1.63
CA LEU A 90 -6.89 9.01 1.06
C LEU A 90 -7.76 10.18 1.56
N ASP A 91 -7.58 10.62 2.81
CA ASP A 91 -8.27 11.79 3.35
C ASP A 91 -7.76 13.09 2.67
N GLU A 92 -6.45 13.22 2.42
CA GLU A 92 -5.85 14.32 1.66
C GLU A 92 -6.41 14.43 0.23
N LEU A 93 -6.90 13.34 -0.34
CA LEU A 93 -7.49 13.34 -1.67
C LEU A 93 -8.91 13.94 -1.71
N GLY A 94 -9.62 14.05 -0.60
CA GLY A 94 -10.96 14.61 -0.54
C GLY A 94 -11.94 13.89 -1.48
N LEU A 95 -12.04 12.56 -1.36
CA LEU A 95 -12.92 11.75 -2.19
C LEU A 95 -14.38 12.16 -1.96
N ARG A 96 -15.18 12.26 -3.03
CA ARG A 96 -16.61 12.61 -2.96
C ARG A 96 -17.47 11.43 -2.50
N GLY A 97 -16.95 10.21 -2.70
CA GLY A 97 -17.62 8.97 -2.30
C GLY A 97 -18.30 8.20 -3.43
N ASP A 98 -18.27 8.72 -4.65
CA ASP A 98 -18.82 8.11 -5.87
C ASP A 98 -17.73 7.63 -6.86
N GLU A 99 -16.45 7.78 -6.49
CA GLU A 99 -15.34 7.45 -7.35
C GLU A 99 -15.20 5.94 -7.61
N HIS A 100 -14.62 5.61 -8.76
CA HIS A 100 -14.07 4.30 -9.06
C HIS A 100 -12.57 4.29 -8.76
N VAL A 101 -12.16 3.51 -7.78
CA VAL A 101 -10.77 3.42 -7.32
C VAL A 101 -10.18 2.07 -7.70
N LEU A 102 -8.98 2.05 -8.26
CA LEU A 102 -8.20 0.84 -8.51
C LEU A 102 -7.01 0.77 -7.56
N ASP A 103 -6.85 -0.35 -6.86
CA ASP A 103 -5.66 -0.69 -6.07
C ASP A 103 -4.84 -1.75 -6.82
N VAL A 104 -3.71 -1.33 -7.41
CA VAL A 104 -2.82 -2.18 -8.20
C VAL A 104 -1.83 -2.90 -7.29
N GLY A 105 -1.87 -4.23 -7.29
CA GLY A 105 -1.15 -5.05 -6.33
C GLY A 105 -1.76 -4.96 -4.93
N CYS A 106 -3.09 -5.11 -4.87
CA CYS A 106 -3.85 -4.88 -3.64
C CYS A 106 -3.51 -5.85 -2.50
N GLY A 107 -2.89 -6.99 -2.81
CA GLY A 107 -2.58 -8.02 -1.84
C GLY A 107 -3.82 -8.45 -1.05
N ARG A 108 -3.71 -8.47 0.28
CA ARG A 108 -4.85 -8.77 1.17
C ARG A 108 -5.79 -7.58 1.40
N GLY A 109 -5.63 -6.48 0.64
CA GLY A 109 -6.56 -5.36 0.56
C GLY A 109 -6.41 -4.30 1.64
N ALA A 110 -5.21 -4.09 2.22
CA ALA A 110 -5.03 -3.08 3.27
C ALA A 110 -5.40 -1.67 2.82
N VAL A 111 -4.99 -1.26 1.62
CA VAL A 111 -5.32 0.03 1.02
C VAL A 111 -6.71 0.00 0.40
N LEU A 112 -7.03 -1.07 -0.31
CA LEU A 112 -8.33 -1.30 -0.94
C LEU A 112 -9.51 -1.10 0.01
N MET A 113 -9.45 -1.70 1.23
CA MET A 113 -10.53 -1.57 2.21
C MET A 113 -10.64 -0.15 2.78
N LEU A 114 -9.51 0.56 2.93
CA LEU A 114 -9.52 1.97 3.34
C LEU A 114 -10.17 2.86 2.28
N ALA A 115 -9.90 2.61 1.00
CA ALA A 115 -10.57 3.29 -0.11
C ALA A 115 -12.07 2.96 -0.11
N ALA A 116 -12.45 1.68 -0.10
CA ALA A 116 -13.83 1.23 -0.14
C ALA A 116 -14.72 1.82 0.98
N ARG A 117 -14.16 2.05 2.16
CA ARG A 117 -14.87 2.73 3.27
C ARG A 117 -15.24 4.18 2.97
N ARG A 118 -14.50 4.84 2.06
CA ARG A 118 -14.74 6.24 1.65
C ARG A 118 -15.65 6.36 0.43
N LEU A 119 -16.16 5.24 -0.08
CA LEU A 119 -16.92 5.17 -1.33
C LEU A 119 -18.33 4.63 -1.11
N PRO A 120 -19.22 5.35 -0.39
CA PRO A 120 -20.57 4.86 -0.14
C PRO A 120 -21.40 4.65 -1.41
N ALA A 121 -21.14 5.41 -2.48
CA ALA A 121 -21.79 5.31 -3.79
C ALA A 121 -20.83 4.87 -4.92
N GLY A 122 -19.53 4.72 -4.63
CA GLY A 122 -18.49 4.33 -5.56
C GLY A 122 -18.10 2.86 -5.44
N ARG A 123 -16.98 2.50 -6.09
CA ARG A 123 -16.42 1.13 -6.08
C ARG A 123 -14.92 1.15 -5.93
N ALA A 124 -14.39 0.15 -5.22
CA ALA A 124 -12.96 -0.12 -5.11
C ALA A 124 -12.66 -1.46 -5.77
N VAL A 125 -11.80 -1.46 -6.78
CA VAL A 125 -11.34 -2.66 -7.49
C VAL A 125 -9.92 -2.97 -7.05
N GLY A 126 -9.66 -4.19 -6.60
CA GLY A 126 -8.33 -4.68 -6.27
C GLY A 126 -7.84 -5.64 -7.34
N ALA A 127 -6.70 -5.31 -7.98
CA ALA A 127 -6.05 -6.15 -8.96
C ALA A 127 -4.75 -6.72 -8.40
N ASP A 128 -4.54 -8.04 -8.45
CA ASP A 128 -3.33 -8.71 -7.94
C ASP A 128 -3.10 -10.04 -8.65
N VAL A 129 -1.86 -10.50 -8.71
CA VAL A 129 -1.46 -11.83 -9.18
C VAL A 129 -1.39 -12.87 -8.06
N TRP A 130 -1.66 -12.47 -6.83
CA TRP A 130 -1.77 -13.28 -5.59
C TRP A 130 -0.52 -14.09 -5.25
N ARG A 131 0.67 -13.55 -5.50
CA ARG A 131 1.93 -14.23 -5.17
C ARG A 131 2.19 -14.23 -3.67
N ARG A 132 2.28 -15.43 -3.07
CA ARG A 132 2.47 -15.60 -1.62
C ARG A 132 3.81 -15.07 -1.10
N ARG A 133 4.84 -14.98 -1.95
CA ARG A 133 6.15 -14.44 -1.59
C ARG A 133 6.13 -12.92 -1.37
N ASP A 134 5.20 -12.21 -2.03
CA ASP A 134 5.14 -10.74 -1.99
C ASP A 134 4.46 -10.25 -0.71
N GLN A 135 3.56 -11.06 -0.16
CA GLN A 135 2.91 -10.81 1.14
C GLN A 135 2.50 -12.10 1.82
N SER A 136 2.68 -12.21 3.14
CA SER A 136 2.33 -13.42 3.90
C SER A 136 0.84 -13.75 3.79
N GLY A 137 0.54 -14.96 3.31
CA GLY A 137 -0.83 -15.44 3.12
C GLY A 137 -1.62 -14.69 2.04
N ASN A 138 -0.93 -14.08 1.06
CA ASN A 138 -1.56 -13.40 -0.07
C ASN A 138 -2.45 -14.37 -0.86
N SER A 139 -3.70 -14.01 -1.04
CA SER A 139 -4.67 -14.72 -1.90
C SER A 139 -5.94 -13.89 -2.06
N ARG A 140 -6.63 -14.06 -3.20
CA ARG A 140 -7.94 -13.47 -3.47
C ARG A 140 -8.97 -13.78 -2.36
N ALA A 141 -8.97 -15.03 -1.86
CA ALA A 141 -9.84 -15.44 -0.77
C ALA A 141 -9.54 -14.70 0.55
N ALA A 142 -8.27 -14.39 0.85
CA ALA A 142 -7.91 -13.60 2.03
C ALA A 142 -8.38 -12.16 1.90
N ALA A 143 -8.24 -11.52 0.73
CA ALA A 143 -8.77 -10.20 0.44
C ALA A 143 -10.30 -10.16 0.56
N ALA A 144 -11.00 -11.17 0.03
CA ALA A 144 -12.47 -11.28 0.13
C ALA A 144 -12.95 -11.41 1.58
N ARG A 145 -12.26 -12.21 2.41
CA ARG A 145 -12.56 -12.30 3.85
C ARG A 145 -12.33 -10.95 4.56
N ASN A 146 -11.29 -10.23 4.19
CA ASN A 146 -11.04 -8.91 4.76
C ASN A 146 -12.12 -7.90 4.35
N ALA A 147 -12.59 -7.92 3.10
CA ALA A 147 -13.71 -7.07 2.64
C ALA A 147 -14.99 -7.33 3.45
N ALA A 148 -15.30 -8.62 3.72
CA ALA A 148 -16.42 -8.98 4.56
C ALA A 148 -16.24 -8.54 6.01
N ALA A 149 -15.05 -8.76 6.60
CA ALA A 149 -14.75 -8.38 7.98
C ALA A 149 -14.78 -6.85 8.21
N GLU A 150 -14.41 -6.07 7.17
CA GLU A 150 -14.43 -4.60 7.19
C GLU A 150 -15.81 -4.01 6.81
N GLY A 151 -16.78 -4.85 6.42
CA GLY A 151 -18.14 -4.43 6.08
C GLY A 151 -18.23 -3.65 4.76
N VAL A 152 -17.33 -3.94 3.80
CA VAL A 152 -17.27 -3.24 2.50
C VAL A 152 -17.36 -4.17 1.29
N ARG A 153 -17.79 -5.42 1.50
CA ARG A 153 -17.80 -6.43 0.44
C ARG A 153 -18.67 -6.05 -0.76
N ASP A 154 -19.73 -5.32 -0.54
CA ASP A 154 -20.67 -4.82 -1.55
C ASP A 154 -20.04 -3.77 -2.50
N ARG A 155 -18.95 -3.14 -2.08
CA ARG A 155 -18.23 -2.07 -2.80
C ARG A 155 -16.85 -2.50 -3.30
N VAL A 156 -16.44 -3.74 -3.02
CA VAL A 156 -15.13 -4.28 -3.40
C VAL A 156 -15.28 -5.33 -4.47
N GLU A 157 -14.54 -5.15 -5.56
CA GLU A 157 -14.32 -6.14 -6.60
C GLU A 157 -12.85 -6.59 -6.56
N LEU A 158 -12.60 -7.90 -6.77
CA LEU A 158 -11.26 -8.48 -6.80
C LEU A 158 -11.03 -9.12 -8.16
N VAL A 159 -9.93 -8.77 -8.82
CA VAL A 159 -9.58 -9.22 -10.17
C VAL A 159 -8.20 -9.84 -10.17
N ASP A 160 -8.08 -11.01 -10.80
CA ASP A 160 -6.81 -11.67 -11.05
C ASP A 160 -6.16 -10.98 -12.26
N ALA A 161 -5.12 -10.15 -12.02
CA ALA A 161 -4.51 -9.36 -13.07
C ALA A 161 -3.03 -9.07 -12.83
N ASP A 162 -2.27 -9.05 -13.92
CA ASP A 162 -0.91 -8.51 -13.93
C ASP A 162 -0.98 -6.98 -14.14
N ALA A 163 -0.27 -6.24 -13.31
CA ALA A 163 -0.19 -4.78 -13.43
C ALA A 163 0.31 -4.30 -14.79
N ARG A 164 1.05 -5.16 -15.52
CA ARG A 164 1.59 -4.89 -16.86
C ARG A 164 0.56 -5.01 -17.97
N ASP A 165 -0.58 -5.63 -17.69
CA ASP A 165 -1.67 -5.86 -18.65
C ASP A 165 -3.01 -5.90 -17.91
N LEU A 166 -3.51 -4.72 -17.53
CA LEU A 166 -4.74 -4.58 -16.76
C LEU A 166 -5.96 -4.86 -17.65
N PRO A 167 -6.89 -5.77 -17.22
CA PRO A 167 -8.06 -6.14 -18.00
C PRO A 167 -9.20 -5.11 -17.89
N PHE A 168 -8.85 -3.85 -17.88
CA PHE A 168 -9.82 -2.74 -17.78
C PHE A 168 -9.74 -1.86 -19.02
N ALA A 169 -10.88 -1.32 -19.43
CA ALA A 169 -10.94 -0.31 -20.48
C ALA A 169 -10.12 0.94 -20.09
N SER A 170 -9.65 1.68 -21.09
CA SER A 170 -9.05 3.00 -20.87
C SER A 170 -10.06 3.93 -20.20
N ALA A 171 -9.57 4.83 -19.33
CA ALA A 171 -10.40 5.82 -18.66
C ALA A 171 -11.56 5.25 -17.81
N SER A 172 -11.30 4.19 -17.04
CA SER A 172 -12.27 3.49 -16.19
C SER A 172 -12.27 3.98 -14.73
N PHE A 173 -11.16 4.55 -14.24
CA PHE A 173 -10.96 4.85 -12.82
C PHE A 173 -10.67 6.33 -12.57
N ASP A 174 -11.21 6.86 -11.48
CA ASP A 174 -10.97 8.23 -11.01
C ASP A 174 -9.68 8.34 -10.20
N LEU A 175 -9.30 7.23 -9.54
CA LEU A 175 -8.10 7.13 -8.72
C LEU A 175 -7.43 5.77 -8.92
N VAL A 176 -6.12 5.76 -9.11
CA VAL A 176 -5.29 4.55 -9.03
C VAL A 176 -4.34 4.69 -7.85
N VAL A 177 -4.31 3.67 -7.01
CA VAL A 177 -3.38 3.56 -5.88
C VAL A 177 -2.54 2.29 -6.01
N SER A 178 -1.34 2.30 -5.43
CA SER A 178 -0.49 1.11 -5.31
C SER A 178 0.45 1.25 -4.11
N SER A 179 0.68 0.18 -3.38
CA SER A 179 1.54 0.19 -2.20
C SER A 179 2.48 -1.01 -2.21
N LEU A 180 3.78 -0.78 -2.43
CA LEU A 180 4.85 -1.80 -2.41
C LEU A 180 4.60 -2.97 -3.38
N ALA A 181 3.94 -2.70 -4.51
CA ALA A 181 3.60 -3.74 -5.48
C ALA A 181 4.50 -3.70 -6.73
N LEU A 182 4.79 -2.51 -7.25
CA LEU A 182 5.53 -2.38 -8.51
C LEU A 182 7.01 -2.77 -8.36
N SER A 183 7.62 -2.59 -7.18
CA SER A 183 8.98 -3.07 -6.88
C SER A 183 9.13 -4.59 -6.97
N ASN A 184 8.05 -5.36 -6.83
CA ASN A 184 8.04 -6.81 -7.02
C ASN A 184 8.15 -7.23 -8.50
N ILE A 185 7.97 -6.33 -9.45
CA ILE A 185 8.24 -6.54 -10.88
C ILE A 185 9.75 -6.35 -11.08
N ARG A 186 10.47 -7.44 -11.39
CA ARG A 186 11.94 -7.43 -11.45
C ARG A 186 12.49 -6.55 -12.58
N GLU A 187 11.86 -6.62 -13.75
CA GLU A 187 12.32 -5.94 -14.96
C GLU A 187 11.89 -4.46 -14.94
N ALA A 188 12.85 -3.56 -15.20
CA ALA A 188 12.58 -2.12 -15.29
C ALA A 188 11.55 -1.79 -16.38
N GLY A 189 11.64 -2.45 -17.54
CA GLY A 189 10.65 -2.35 -18.61
C GLY A 189 9.25 -2.75 -18.17
N GLY A 190 9.13 -3.83 -17.39
CA GLY A 190 7.85 -4.28 -16.85
C GLY A 190 7.24 -3.28 -15.85
N ARG A 191 8.05 -2.64 -15.02
CA ARG A 191 7.57 -1.55 -14.13
C ARG A 191 7.08 -0.35 -14.92
N ALA A 192 7.82 0.05 -15.96
CA ALA A 192 7.39 1.15 -16.83
C ALA A 192 6.09 0.81 -17.57
N GLN A 193 5.91 -0.44 -18.01
CA GLN A 193 4.66 -0.91 -18.61
C GLN A 193 3.50 -0.84 -17.61
N ALA A 194 3.68 -1.32 -16.37
CA ALA A 194 2.66 -1.25 -15.33
C ALA A 194 2.23 0.20 -15.01
N LEU A 195 3.19 1.14 -15.02
CA LEU A 195 2.88 2.57 -14.85
C LEU A 195 2.08 3.13 -16.02
N ARG A 196 2.40 2.76 -17.26
CA ARG A 196 1.61 3.18 -18.44
C ARG A 196 0.20 2.60 -18.40
N GLU A 197 0.03 1.34 -17.98
CA GLU A 197 -1.29 0.74 -17.77
C GLU A 197 -2.08 1.46 -16.68
N ALA A 198 -1.44 1.80 -15.55
CA ALA A 198 -2.06 2.60 -14.50
C ALA A 198 -2.56 3.96 -15.01
N VAL A 199 -1.78 4.64 -15.88
CA VAL A 199 -2.18 5.90 -16.51
C VAL A 199 -3.27 5.67 -17.55
N ARG A 200 -3.20 4.59 -18.36
CA ARG A 200 -4.20 4.26 -19.38
C ARG A 200 -5.59 4.10 -18.79
N VAL A 201 -5.68 3.39 -17.65
CA VAL A 201 -6.98 3.13 -17.01
C VAL A 201 -7.53 4.31 -16.22
N LEU A 202 -6.73 5.33 -15.90
CA LEU A 202 -7.21 6.58 -15.30
C LEU A 202 -8.09 7.36 -16.26
N ARG A 203 -9.16 7.95 -15.77
CA ARG A 203 -9.97 8.96 -16.49
C ARG A 203 -9.17 10.24 -16.73
N PRO A 204 -9.50 11.05 -17.73
CA PRO A 204 -9.03 12.44 -17.79
C PRO A 204 -9.35 13.16 -16.47
N GLY A 205 -8.36 13.84 -15.90
CA GLY A 205 -8.45 14.44 -14.55
C GLY A 205 -8.29 13.46 -13.40
N GLY A 206 -8.14 12.15 -13.67
CA GLY A 206 -7.92 11.12 -12.66
C GLY A 206 -6.56 11.24 -11.99
N ARG A 207 -6.45 10.75 -10.77
CA ARG A 207 -5.28 10.90 -9.90
C ARG A 207 -4.59 9.56 -9.65
N LEU A 208 -3.28 9.61 -9.42
CA LEU A 208 -2.45 8.44 -9.11
C LEU A 208 -1.66 8.67 -7.83
N ARG A 209 -1.57 7.64 -6.97
CA ARG A 209 -0.73 7.62 -5.76
C ARG A 209 -0.05 6.28 -5.64
N ILE A 210 1.28 6.27 -5.71
CA ILE A 210 2.08 5.04 -5.58
C ILE A 210 3.13 5.24 -4.48
N ALA A 211 3.03 4.46 -3.41
CA ALA A 211 4.03 4.40 -2.34
C ALA A 211 4.91 3.16 -2.56
N ASP A 212 6.16 3.38 -3.01
CA ASP A 212 7.06 2.31 -3.42
C ASP A 212 8.50 2.83 -3.50
N ASP A 213 9.50 2.00 -3.21
CA ASP A 213 10.93 2.36 -3.26
C ASP A 213 11.39 2.87 -4.64
N GLY A 214 10.65 2.55 -5.68
CA GLY A 214 10.88 3.01 -7.03
C GLY A 214 10.34 4.39 -7.37
N ALA A 215 9.63 5.08 -6.47
CA ALA A 215 8.83 6.27 -6.78
C ALA A 215 9.61 7.38 -7.49
N GLY A 216 10.88 7.59 -7.16
CA GLY A 216 11.73 8.56 -7.86
C GLY A 216 11.91 8.25 -9.35
N ARG A 217 12.10 6.96 -9.70
CA ARG A 217 12.21 6.50 -11.08
C ARG A 217 10.85 6.49 -11.79
N TYR A 218 9.79 6.21 -11.05
CA TYR A 218 8.43 6.19 -11.60
C TYR A 218 7.98 7.57 -12.05
N ALA A 219 8.44 8.63 -11.37
CA ALA A 219 8.12 10.01 -11.74
C ALA A 219 8.56 10.36 -13.16
N ALA A 220 9.72 9.88 -13.63
CA ALA A 220 10.17 10.07 -15.01
C ALA A 220 9.19 9.38 -15.98
N VAL A 221 8.89 8.09 -15.76
CA VAL A 221 7.97 7.33 -16.63
C VAL A 221 6.58 7.97 -16.67
N LEU A 222 6.08 8.51 -15.54
CA LEU A 222 4.78 9.19 -15.49
C LEU A 222 4.77 10.51 -16.27
N ARG A 223 5.87 11.29 -16.23
CA ARG A 223 6.02 12.49 -17.06
C ARG A 223 6.07 12.14 -18.55
N ASP A 224 6.84 11.10 -18.90
CA ASP A 224 6.92 10.60 -20.28
C ASP A 224 5.57 10.06 -20.78
N ALA A 225 4.74 9.55 -19.89
CA ALA A 225 3.36 9.14 -20.17
C ALA A 225 2.37 10.32 -20.23
N GLY A 226 2.84 11.57 -20.11
CA GLY A 226 2.01 12.77 -20.23
C GLY A 226 1.24 13.14 -18.97
N CYS A 227 1.61 12.61 -17.79
CA CYS A 227 1.00 13.02 -16.53
C CYS A 227 1.44 14.42 -16.11
N THR A 228 0.52 15.15 -15.49
CA THR A 228 0.75 16.42 -14.80
C THR A 228 0.88 16.23 -13.29
N ASP A 229 1.27 17.28 -12.58
CA ASP A 229 1.38 17.34 -11.12
C ASP A 229 2.23 16.19 -10.53
N VAL A 230 3.27 15.78 -11.30
CA VAL A 230 4.15 14.69 -10.91
C VAL A 230 5.09 15.16 -9.81
N ALA A 231 4.81 14.75 -8.59
CA ALA A 231 5.57 15.08 -7.40
C ALA A 231 6.02 13.81 -6.66
N VAL A 232 7.21 13.86 -6.07
CA VAL A 232 7.73 12.80 -5.20
C VAL A 232 7.97 13.40 -3.82
N ARG A 233 7.45 12.75 -2.78
CA ARG A 233 7.72 13.10 -1.38
C ARG A 233 8.07 11.87 -0.57
N GLN A 234 8.83 12.04 0.50
CA GLN A 234 9.05 10.99 1.48
C GLN A 234 7.85 10.92 2.43
N LEU A 235 7.43 9.71 2.74
CA LEU A 235 6.47 9.46 3.81
C LEU A 235 7.20 9.49 5.17
N ASP A 236 6.47 9.54 6.26
CA ASP A 236 7.07 9.70 7.58
C ASP A 236 7.55 8.37 8.22
N TRP A 237 7.99 8.44 9.48
CA TRP A 237 8.54 7.33 10.26
C TRP A 237 7.64 6.08 10.33
N ARG A 238 6.35 6.22 10.08
CA ARG A 238 5.40 5.10 10.01
C ARG A 238 5.73 4.11 8.88
N THR A 239 6.62 4.48 7.98
CA THR A 239 7.03 3.70 6.81
C THR A 239 8.52 3.34 6.79
N TRP A 240 9.18 3.24 7.95
CA TRP A 240 10.62 2.91 8.05
C TRP A 240 10.95 1.46 7.69
N TYR A 241 9.97 0.55 7.74
CA TYR A 241 10.16 -0.87 7.38
C TYR A 241 11.41 -1.52 7.99
N GLY A 242 11.68 -1.23 9.26
CA GLY A 242 12.81 -1.80 10.00
C GLY A 242 14.15 -1.10 9.80
N ILE A 243 14.24 -0.07 8.95
CA ILE A 243 15.47 0.70 8.70
C ILE A 243 15.21 2.14 9.14
N PRO A 244 15.69 2.55 10.34
CA PRO A 244 15.52 3.92 10.79
C PRO A 244 16.05 4.94 9.78
N GLY A 245 15.24 5.95 9.46
CA GLY A 245 15.57 6.97 8.47
C GLY A 245 15.32 6.56 7.01
N HIS A 246 14.98 5.31 6.71
CA HIS A 246 14.49 4.91 5.40
C HIS A 246 13.00 5.20 5.30
N HIS A 247 12.65 6.30 4.67
CA HIS A 247 11.27 6.69 4.44
C HIS A 247 10.79 6.18 3.08
N LEU A 248 9.67 5.47 3.06
CA LEU A 248 9.07 5.02 1.80
C LEU A 248 8.66 6.25 0.98
N PRO A 249 9.14 6.40 -0.27
CA PRO A 249 8.72 7.51 -1.11
C PRO A 249 7.34 7.27 -1.73
N LEU A 250 6.58 8.37 -1.86
CA LEU A 250 5.31 8.44 -2.56
C LEU A 250 5.48 9.24 -3.84
N VAL A 251 5.08 8.70 -4.98
CA VAL A 251 4.85 9.49 -6.19
C VAL A 251 3.36 9.78 -6.34
N ALA A 252 3.05 11.05 -6.59
CA ALA A 252 1.74 11.55 -6.95
C ALA A 252 1.76 12.01 -8.40
N ALA A 253 0.66 11.82 -9.13
CA ALA A 253 0.49 12.32 -10.48
C ALA A 253 -1.00 12.51 -10.79
N ALA A 254 -1.32 13.26 -11.86
CA ALA A 254 -2.65 13.36 -12.43
C ALA A 254 -2.60 13.10 -13.94
N ARG A 255 -3.64 12.48 -14.47
CA ARG A 255 -3.85 12.42 -15.91
C ARG A 255 -4.50 13.74 -16.36
N PRO A 256 -3.97 14.44 -17.38
CA PRO A 256 -4.59 15.70 -17.88
C PRO A 256 -6.08 15.52 -18.21
N ALA A 257 -6.87 16.55 -17.96
CA ALA A 257 -8.30 16.55 -18.25
C ALA A 257 -8.61 16.59 -19.76
N GLY A 258 -7.66 17.01 -20.61
CA GLY A 258 -7.80 17.06 -22.07
C GLY A 258 -6.48 16.76 -22.77
N GLY A 259 -6.54 16.29 -24.05
CA GLY A 259 -5.39 16.21 -24.94
C GLY A 259 -4.37 15.07 -24.66
N TRP A 260 -4.79 13.93 -24.10
CA TRP A 260 -3.89 12.79 -23.93
C TRP A 260 -3.77 11.96 -25.21
N ASN A 261 -2.56 11.91 -25.80
CA ASN A 261 -2.23 11.14 -27.03
C ASN A 261 -1.64 9.74 -26.73
N GLY A 262 -1.99 9.14 -25.58
CA GLY A 262 -1.50 7.81 -25.21
C GLY A 262 -2.15 6.68 -26.01
N VAL A 263 -1.45 5.54 -26.07
CA VAL A 263 -1.86 4.32 -26.77
C VAL A 263 -3.20 3.82 -26.23
N SER A 264 -4.26 3.90 -27.03
CA SER A 264 -5.53 3.22 -26.72
C SER A 264 -5.40 1.74 -27.06
N LYS A 265 -5.61 0.84 -26.09
CA LYS A 265 -6.02 -0.53 -26.43
C LYS A 265 -7.46 -0.43 -26.96
N GLY A 266 -7.68 -0.92 -28.19
CA GLY A 266 -9.03 -1.09 -28.74
C GLY A 266 -9.86 -1.95 -27.77
N THR A 267 -11.14 -1.63 -27.67
CA THR A 267 -12.13 -2.45 -26.96
C THR A 267 -12.06 -3.87 -27.52
N PRO A 268 -11.91 -4.94 -26.71
CA PRO A 268 -12.17 -6.28 -27.19
C PRO A 268 -13.66 -6.38 -27.56
N GLU A 269 -13.95 -6.78 -28.79
CA GLU A 269 -15.28 -7.14 -29.25
C GLU A 269 -15.84 -8.37 -28.52
#